data_18b85630ded8851f09ef0ce0c5dd7a6b
#
_entry.id   18b85630ded8851f09ef0ce0c5dd7a6b
#
_cell.length_a   1.000
_cell.length_b   1.000
_cell.length_c   1.000
_cell.angle_alpha   90.00
_cell.angle_beta   90.00
_cell.angle_gamma   90.00
#
_symmetry.space_group_name_H-M   'P 1'
#
loop_
_entity.id
_entity.type
_entity.pdbx_description
1 polymer ?
#
loop_
_entity_poly.entity_id
_entity_poly.type
_entity_poly.pdbx_seq_one_letter_code
_entity_poly.pdbx_strand_id
1 'polypeptide(L)'
;MTGVQTCALPISLSDVKIRTCFFTQEAAEKYGAYLEPVWKLCGQAWVVDPPVAQLLSSTKSSQGVFCVCESKGVLGEGLCGFAPQGPCLILENIQDPGNLGTVLRTAEALGGFQVFLLGDCCDPLSPKALRASMGAVFRVGLAVEPSARRLFAMLAGAGYACHGAVPDREARPVASVDFCTGWHAVCIGNEGSGLTQEALALCADRITIPMGGRAESLNAAAASTILLWEMARKGGRGHD
;
A
#
# COMPACT_ATOMS: atom_id res chain seq x y z
N MET A 1 -8.50 17.03 4.17
CA MET A 1 -9.41 16.16 4.96
C MET A 1 -9.90 15.07 4.04
N THR A 2 -9.54 13.84 4.30
CA THR A 2 -9.95 12.68 3.50
C THR A 2 -11.06 11.97 4.25
N GLY A 3 -12.26 11.91 3.66
CA GLY A 3 -13.36 11.11 4.21
C GLY A 3 -13.13 9.64 3.90
N VAL A 4 -12.96 8.80 4.92
CA VAL A 4 -12.81 7.36 4.77
C VAL A 4 -14.17 6.69 4.94
N GLN A 5 -14.64 6.03 3.91
CA GLN A 5 -15.84 5.21 3.95
C GLN A 5 -15.47 3.74 4.17
N THR A 6 -16.21 3.05 5.01
CA THR A 6 -16.37 1.60 5.06
C THR A 6 -15.30 0.73 5.72
N CYS A 7 -14.31 1.27 6.43
CA CYS A 7 -13.32 0.44 7.14
C CYS A 7 -13.10 0.93 8.58
N ALA A 8 -14.17 1.05 9.37
CA ALA A 8 -14.05 1.48 10.78
C ALA A 8 -13.20 0.50 11.61
N LEU A 9 -13.33 -0.81 11.38
CA LEU A 9 -12.55 -1.86 12.04
C LEU A 9 -11.04 -1.77 11.78
N PRO A 10 -10.57 -1.70 10.51
CA PRO A 10 -9.14 -1.56 10.22
C PRO A 10 -8.54 -0.25 10.74
N ILE A 11 -9.33 0.83 10.83
CA ILE A 11 -8.87 2.12 11.34
C ILE A 11 -8.68 2.07 12.86
N SER A 12 -9.54 1.36 13.59
CA SER A 12 -9.42 1.21 15.06
C SER A 12 -8.17 0.42 15.49
N LEU A 13 -7.56 -0.33 14.56
CA LEU A 13 -6.32 -1.09 14.76
C LEU A 13 -5.08 -0.34 14.28
N SER A 14 -5.20 0.92 13.91
CA SER A 14 -4.10 1.77 13.43
C SER A 14 -3.94 3.00 14.34
N ASP A 15 -2.77 3.65 14.28
CA ASP A 15 -2.47 4.89 15.02
C ASP A 15 -3.11 6.14 14.39
N VAL A 16 -4.07 5.95 13.48
CA VAL A 16 -4.76 7.04 12.80
C VAL A 16 -5.72 7.73 13.74
N LYS A 17 -5.57 9.04 13.89
CA LYS A 17 -6.44 9.84 14.71
C LYS A 17 -7.79 10.09 14.03
N ILE A 18 -8.86 9.54 14.62
CA ILE A 18 -10.23 9.74 14.17
C ILE A 18 -10.74 11.05 14.80
N ARG A 19 -11.14 12.00 13.97
CA ARG A 19 -11.72 13.29 14.42
C ARG A 19 -13.20 13.18 14.68
N THR A 20 -13.93 12.60 13.74
CA THR A 20 -15.39 12.48 13.80
C THR A 20 -15.82 11.17 13.19
N CYS A 21 -16.81 10.54 13.81
CA CYS A 21 -17.49 9.35 13.30
C CYS A 21 -18.98 9.66 13.07
N PHE A 22 -19.50 9.25 11.92
CA PHE A 22 -20.93 9.28 11.60
C PHE A 22 -21.40 7.85 11.37
N PHE A 23 -22.57 7.51 11.89
CA PHE A 23 -23.13 6.17 11.72
C PHE A 23 -24.66 6.21 11.74
N THR A 24 -25.27 5.26 11.03
CA THR A 24 -26.73 5.08 11.09
C THR A 24 -27.12 4.28 12.32
N GLN A 25 -28.37 4.40 12.75
CA GLN A 25 -28.92 3.61 13.85
C GLN A 25 -28.77 2.11 13.58
N GLU A 26 -29.07 1.66 12.35
CA GLU A 26 -28.90 0.27 11.91
C GLU A 26 -27.44 -0.20 12.03
N ALA A 27 -26.48 0.65 11.64
CA ALA A 27 -25.06 0.34 11.77
C ALA A 27 -24.62 0.22 13.24
N ALA A 28 -25.15 1.08 14.12
CA ALA A 28 -24.88 1.02 15.55
C ALA A 28 -25.37 -0.29 16.16
N GLU A 29 -26.57 -0.74 15.80
CA GLU A 29 -27.15 -2.00 16.27
C GLU A 29 -26.39 -3.22 15.74
N LYS A 30 -26.06 -3.20 14.44
CA LYS A 30 -25.39 -4.33 13.76
C LYS A 30 -23.90 -4.47 14.13
N TYR A 31 -23.22 -3.36 14.32
CA TYR A 31 -21.74 -3.33 14.49
C TYR A 31 -21.30 -2.76 15.84
N GLY A 32 -22.20 -2.60 16.81
CA GLY A 32 -21.95 -1.91 18.08
C GLY A 32 -20.66 -2.35 18.78
N ALA A 33 -20.43 -3.66 18.91
CA ALA A 33 -19.23 -4.21 19.54
C ALA A 33 -17.91 -3.78 18.82
N TYR A 34 -17.96 -3.59 17.50
CA TYR A 34 -16.81 -3.15 16.71
C TYR A 34 -16.66 -1.63 16.68
N LEU A 35 -17.74 -0.89 16.88
CA LEU A 35 -17.75 0.57 16.89
C LEU A 35 -17.36 1.14 18.25
N GLU A 36 -17.50 0.40 19.33
CA GLU A 36 -17.16 0.85 20.67
C GLU A 36 -15.71 1.35 20.79
N PRO A 37 -14.67 0.67 20.29
CA PRO A 37 -13.31 1.20 20.27
C PRO A 37 -13.19 2.49 19.44
N VAL A 38 -13.91 2.57 18.30
CA VAL A 38 -13.92 3.76 17.42
C VAL A 38 -14.50 4.97 18.17
N TRP A 39 -15.61 4.76 18.89
CA TRP A 39 -16.24 5.84 19.66
C TRP A 39 -15.34 6.35 20.80
N LYS A 40 -14.59 5.49 21.43
CA LYS A 40 -13.63 5.87 22.47
C LYS A 40 -12.44 6.67 21.93
N LEU A 41 -12.10 6.46 20.66
CA LEU A 41 -10.94 7.10 20.00
C LEU A 41 -11.32 8.36 19.24
N CYS A 42 -12.60 8.56 18.88
CA CYS A 42 -13.02 9.73 18.13
C CYS A 42 -13.37 10.92 19.03
N GLY A 43 -13.07 12.13 18.55
CA GLY A 43 -13.45 13.36 19.27
C GLY A 43 -14.95 13.62 19.29
N GLN A 44 -15.68 13.18 18.25
CA GLN A 44 -17.12 13.37 18.12
C GLN A 44 -17.73 12.17 17.37
N ALA A 45 -18.90 11.72 17.84
CA ALA A 45 -19.66 10.66 17.21
C ALA A 45 -21.12 11.11 17.02
N TRP A 46 -21.67 10.91 15.82
CA TRP A 46 -22.99 11.36 15.45
C TRP A 46 -23.81 10.24 14.83
N VAL A 47 -25.05 10.09 15.29
CA VAL A 47 -26.04 9.28 14.59
C VAL A 47 -26.62 10.12 13.47
N VAL A 48 -26.69 9.56 12.27
CA VAL A 48 -27.20 10.22 11.07
C VAL A 48 -28.35 9.43 10.45
N ASP A 49 -29.29 10.14 9.86
CA ASP A 49 -30.39 9.54 9.13
C ASP A 49 -29.93 8.92 7.80
N PRO A 50 -30.66 7.90 7.26
CA PRO A 50 -30.32 7.26 6.00
C PRO A 50 -30.07 8.21 4.81
N PRO A 51 -30.82 9.29 4.60
CA PRO A 51 -30.53 10.27 3.53
C PRO A 51 -29.17 10.94 3.69
N VAL A 52 -28.77 11.29 4.92
CA VAL A 52 -27.46 11.89 5.21
C VAL A 52 -26.35 10.85 4.98
N ALA A 53 -26.55 9.62 5.44
CA ALA A 53 -25.62 8.53 5.19
C ALA A 53 -25.41 8.26 3.69
N GLN A 54 -26.46 8.39 2.89
CA GLN A 54 -26.37 8.28 1.43
C GLN A 54 -25.54 9.40 0.80
N LEU A 55 -25.63 10.62 1.30
CA LEU A 55 -24.80 11.76 0.85
C LEU A 55 -23.32 11.59 1.23
N LEU A 56 -23.06 11.00 2.39
CA LEU A 56 -21.69 10.69 2.83
C LEU A 56 -21.09 9.50 2.08
N SER A 57 -21.93 8.69 1.44
CA SER A 57 -21.50 7.47 0.76
C SER A 57 -20.99 7.73 -0.65
N SER A 58 -19.83 7.20 -1.01
CA SER A 58 -19.35 7.09 -2.40
C SER A 58 -19.80 5.78 -3.09
N THR A 59 -20.60 4.96 -2.41
CA THR A 59 -21.07 3.66 -2.92
C THR A 59 -22.58 3.55 -2.85
N LYS A 60 -23.19 2.73 -3.73
CA LYS A 60 -24.65 2.51 -3.76
C LYS A 60 -25.19 1.86 -2.48
N SER A 61 -24.38 1.06 -1.81
CA SER A 61 -24.70 0.43 -0.52
C SER A 61 -23.53 0.61 0.43
N SER A 62 -23.69 1.47 1.43
CA SER A 62 -22.70 1.67 2.49
C SER A 62 -23.01 0.77 3.68
N GLN A 63 -22.02 0.54 4.54
CA GLN A 63 -22.24 -0.11 5.83
C GLN A 63 -22.81 0.86 6.89
N GLY A 64 -23.07 2.11 6.51
CA GLY A 64 -23.61 3.13 7.39
C GLY A 64 -22.66 3.66 8.45
N VAL A 65 -21.34 3.47 8.28
CA VAL A 65 -20.30 4.00 9.17
C VAL A 65 -19.31 4.82 8.36
N PHE A 66 -19.04 6.05 8.80
CA PHE A 66 -18.14 6.99 8.13
C PHE A 66 -17.23 7.65 9.16
N CYS A 67 -15.93 7.72 8.87
CA CYS A 67 -14.95 8.36 9.75
C CYS A 67 -14.21 9.48 9.01
N VAL A 68 -14.04 10.61 9.70
CA VAL A 68 -13.11 11.66 9.29
C VAL A 68 -11.85 11.50 10.09
N CYS A 69 -10.74 11.24 9.39
CA CYS A 69 -9.45 10.96 10.00
C CYS A 69 -8.42 12.03 9.64
N GLU A 70 -7.41 12.20 10.49
CA GLU A 70 -6.23 12.99 10.15
C GLU A 70 -5.33 12.14 9.23
N SER A 71 -4.91 12.73 8.11
CA SER A 71 -3.97 12.08 7.19
C SER A 71 -2.50 12.25 7.59
N LYS A 72 -2.21 13.12 8.57
CA LYS A 72 -0.83 13.31 9.07
C LYS A 72 -0.33 12.02 9.71
N GLY A 73 0.84 11.56 9.23
CA GLY A 73 1.47 10.33 9.73
C GLY A 73 1.08 9.05 8.96
N VAL A 74 0.04 9.08 8.11
CA VAL A 74 -0.27 7.94 7.22
C VAL A 74 0.73 7.87 6.07
N LEU A 75 1.08 9.03 5.53
CA LEU A 75 2.12 9.15 4.51
C LEU A 75 3.33 9.79 5.18
N GLY A 76 4.47 9.14 5.12
CA GLY A 76 5.73 9.75 5.52
C GLY A 76 5.95 11.06 4.73
N GLU A 77 6.36 12.13 5.40
CA GLU A 77 6.69 13.40 4.75
C GLU A 77 8.00 13.24 3.95
N GLY A 78 7.92 12.61 2.79
CA GLY A 78 9.07 12.25 1.97
C GLY A 78 10.03 11.28 2.69
N LEU A 79 11.32 11.35 2.37
CA LEU A 79 12.35 10.50 2.97
C LEU A 79 12.94 11.06 4.27
N CYS A 80 12.48 12.23 4.75
CA CYS A 80 13.03 12.87 5.93
C CYS A 80 12.70 12.06 7.19
N GLY A 81 13.73 11.50 7.83
CA GLY A 81 13.57 10.65 9.02
C GLY A 81 13.08 9.23 8.73
N PHE A 82 12.94 8.85 7.48
CA PHE A 82 12.57 7.49 7.10
C PHE A 82 13.84 6.62 7.08
N ALA A 83 13.94 5.71 8.02
CA ALA A 83 14.98 4.68 8.05
C ALA A 83 14.32 3.36 7.63
N PRO A 84 14.57 2.84 6.42
CA PRO A 84 13.98 1.58 6.00
C PRO A 84 14.49 0.44 6.86
N GLN A 85 13.55 -0.36 7.38
CA GLN A 85 13.84 -1.53 8.21
C GLN A 85 13.03 -2.70 7.65
N GLY A 86 13.65 -3.54 6.84
CA GLY A 86 12.99 -4.67 6.22
C GLY A 86 12.91 -4.56 4.70
N PRO A 87 12.33 -5.56 4.03
CA PRO A 87 12.24 -5.56 2.57
C PRO A 87 11.36 -4.40 2.08
N CYS A 88 11.75 -3.79 0.96
CA CYS A 88 11.08 -2.64 0.38
C CYS A 88 10.42 -2.98 -0.96
N LEU A 89 9.26 -2.39 -1.20
CA LEU A 89 8.63 -2.34 -2.51
C LEU A 89 8.57 -0.90 -3.00
N ILE A 90 9.02 -0.66 -4.22
CA ILE A 90 8.93 0.65 -4.88
C ILE A 90 7.89 0.53 -5.99
N LEU A 91 6.89 1.38 -5.97
CA LEU A 91 5.84 1.46 -6.98
C LEU A 91 6.03 2.76 -7.76
N GLU A 92 6.45 2.65 -9.02
CA GLU A 92 6.72 3.81 -9.87
C GLU A 92 5.54 4.11 -10.79
N ASN A 93 4.97 5.31 -10.66
CA ASN A 93 3.90 5.83 -11.52
C ASN A 93 2.66 4.93 -11.62
N ILE A 94 2.29 4.23 -10.55
CA ILE A 94 1.08 3.38 -10.53
C ILE A 94 -0.16 4.25 -10.58
N GLN A 95 -1.02 4.03 -11.59
CA GLN A 95 -2.18 4.88 -11.85
C GLN A 95 -3.52 4.29 -11.40
N ASP A 96 -3.67 2.96 -11.32
CA ASP A 96 -4.93 2.36 -10.85
C ASP A 96 -4.96 2.25 -9.32
N PRO A 97 -5.89 2.97 -8.64
CA PRO A 97 -6.02 2.89 -7.18
C PRO A 97 -6.43 1.50 -6.68
N GLY A 98 -7.04 0.67 -7.54
CA GLY A 98 -7.37 -0.72 -7.22
C GLY A 98 -6.12 -1.58 -7.13
N ASN A 99 -5.19 -1.43 -8.09
CA ASN A 99 -3.88 -2.09 -8.05
C ASN A 99 -3.11 -1.64 -6.82
N LEU A 100 -2.99 -0.32 -6.61
CA LEU A 100 -2.29 0.24 -5.46
C LEU A 100 -2.83 -0.33 -4.14
N GLY A 101 -4.15 -0.28 -3.93
CA GLY A 101 -4.77 -0.80 -2.71
C GLY A 101 -4.55 -2.30 -2.52
N THR A 102 -4.60 -3.10 -3.59
CA THR A 102 -4.33 -4.54 -3.57
C THR A 102 -2.88 -4.82 -3.17
N VAL A 103 -1.93 -4.07 -3.71
CA VAL A 103 -0.50 -4.20 -3.36
C VAL A 103 -0.26 -3.87 -1.90
N LEU A 104 -0.81 -2.75 -1.40
CA LEU A 104 -0.69 -2.37 0.01
C LEU A 104 -1.25 -3.45 0.95
N ARG A 105 -2.40 -4.03 0.58
CA ARG A 105 -3.01 -5.13 1.33
C ARG A 105 -2.10 -6.37 1.36
N THR A 106 -1.50 -6.71 0.24
CA THR A 106 -0.58 -7.85 0.14
C THR A 106 0.70 -7.62 0.96
N ALA A 107 1.27 -6.43 0.87
CA ALA A 107 2.47 -6.04 1.63
C ALA A 107 2.23 -6.11 3.14
N GLU A 108 1.08 -5.64 3.61
CA GLU A 108 0.68 -5.73 5.01
C GLU A 108 0.44 -7.16 5.46
N ALA A 109 -0.27 -7.95 4.67
CA ALA A 109 -0.60 -9.34 5.00
C ALA A 109 0.64 -10.25 5.08
N LEU A 110 1.66 -10.00 4.27
CA LEU A 110 2.94 -10.72 4.31
C LEU A 110 3.90 -10.20 5.38
N GLY A 111 3.62 -9.02 5.92
CA GLY A 111 4.31 -8.39 7.06
C GLY A 111 5.69 -7.82 6.74
N GLY A 112 6.08 -6.79 7.51
CA GLY A 112 7.41 -6.22 7.51
C GLY A 112 7.85 -5.46 6.26
N PHE A 113 6.99 -5.29 5.26
CA PHE A 113 7.29 -4.52 4.06
C PHE A 113 7.11 -3.02 4.27
N GLN A 114 7.99 -2.26 3.63
CA GLN A 114 7.85 -0.82 3.44
C GLN A 114 7.58 -0.53 1.97
N VAL A 115 6.65 0.37 1.70
CA VAL A 115 6.22 0.69 0.34
C VAL A 115 6.55 2.16 0.05
N PHE A 116 7.25 2.38 -1.05
CA PHE A 116 7.56 3.70 -1.58
C PHE A 116 6.73 3.95 -2.84
N LEU A 117 6.01 5.06 -2.86
CA LEU A 117 5.36 5.56 -4.05
C LEU A 117 6.32 6.55 -4.73
N LEU A 118 6.82 6.17 -5.90
CA LEU A 118 7.79 6.91 -6.66
C LEU A 118 7.12 7.62 -7.84
N GLY A 119 7.47 8.88 -8.04
CA GLY A 119 6.96 9.68 -9.15
C GLY A 119 5.50 10.06 -8.99
N ASP A 120 4.70 9.92 -10.06
CA ASP A 120 3.30 10.31 -10.11
C ASP A 120 2.39 9.08 -9.93
N CYS A 121 2.28 8.60 -8.69
CA CYS A 121 1.33 7.55 -8.34
C CYS A 121 -0.05 8.13 -8.01
N CYS A 122 -1.10 7.33 -8.22
CA CYS A 122 -2.44 7.69 -7.75
C CYS A 122 -2.46 7.88 -6.22
N ASP A 123 -3.39 8.70 -5.73
CA ASP A 123 -3.53 8.97 -4.29
C ASP A 123 -3.90 7.69 -3.51
N PRO A 124 -3.03 7.21 -2.60
CA PRO A 124 -3.30 6.04 -1.76
C PRO A 124 -4.45 6.25 -0.77
N LEU A 125 -4.82 7.50 -0.49
CA LEU A 125 -5.95 7.86 0.36
C LEU A 125 -7.24 8.08 -0.44
N SER A 126 -7.23 7.90 -1.76
CA SER A 126 -8.45 7.94 -2.57
C SER A 126 -9.46 6.88 -2.13
N PRO A 127 -10.78 7.14 -2.23
CA PRO A 127 -11.79 6.18 -1.79
C PRO A 127 -11.67 4.78 -2.43
N LYS A 128 -11.19 4.70 -3.68
CA LYS A 128 -10.98 3.42 -4.36
C LYS A 128 -9.78 2.65 -3.79
N ALA A 129 -8.65 3.33 -3.54
CA ALA A 129 -7.47 2.72 -2.94
C ALA A 129 -7.72 2.28 -1.49
N LEU A 130 -8.38 3.12 -0.70
CA LEU A 130 -8.77 2.80 0.68
C LEU A 130 -9.61 1.53 0.76
N ARG A 131 -10.63 1.40 -0.11
CA ARG A 131 -11.45 0.19 -0.17
C ARG A 131 -10.66 -1.03 -0.60
N ALA A 132 -9.85 -0.91 -1.66
CA ALA A 132 -9.05 -2.02 -2.17
C ALA A 132 -8.00 -2.50 -1.16
N SER A 133 -7.42 -1.57 -0.39
CA SER A 133 -6.44 -1.90 0.65
C SER A 133 -7.04 -2.55 1.90
N MET A 134 -8.36 -2.51 2.07
CA MET A 134 -9.01 -3.00 3.30
C MET A 134 -8.38 -2.41 4.57
N GLY A 135 -7.97 -1.14 4.51
CA GLY A 135 -7.33 -0.41 5.61
C GLY A 135 -5.83 -0.70 5.80
N ALA A 136 -5.21 -1.54 4.97
CA ALA A 136 -3.76 -1.80 5.04
C ALA A 136 -2.92 -0.54 4.86
N VAL A 137 -3.43 0.45 4.12
CA VAL A 137 -2.77 1.76 3.93
C VAL A 137 -2.43 2.46 5.26
N PHE A 138 -3.16 2.16 6.33
CA PHE A 138 -2.94 2.74 7.67
C PHE A 138 -1.96 1.94 8.53
N ARG A 139 -1.51 0.78 8.09
CA ARG A 139 -0.67 -0.15 8.86
C ARG A 139 0.65 -0.49 8.19
N VAL A 140 0.73 -0.33 6.86
CA VAL A 140 1.97 -0.52 6.11
C VAL A 140 2.83 0.74 6.20
N GLY A 141 4.14 0.58 6.32
CA GLY A 141 5.07 1.71 6.19
C GLY A 141 5.01 2.27 4.77
N LEU A 142 4.42 3.45 4.60
CA LEU A 142 4.18 4.06 3.30
C LEU A 142 4.83 5.46 3.22
N ALA A 143 5.64 5.69 2.20
CA ALA A 143 6.24 6.99 1.93
C ALA A 143 6.08 7.37 0.45
N VAL A 144 5.96 8.67 0.19
CA VAL A 144 5.88 9.23 -1.16
C VAL A 144 7.16 9.99 -1.45
N GLU A 145 7.84 9.66 -2.54
CA GLU A 145 9.03 10.37 -3.01
C GLU A 145 8.97 10.55 -4.54
N PRO A 146 8.87 11.78 -5.02
CA PRO A 146 8.78 12.03 -6.46
C PRO A 146 10.09 11.81 -7.22
N SER A 147 11.24 11.82 -6.53
CA SER A 147 12.56 11.74 -7.15
C SER A 147 13.17 10.35 -7.03
N ALA A 148 13.35 9.67 -8.18
CA ALA A 148 14.04 8.37 -8.23
C ALA A 148 15.46 8.46 -7.65
N ARG A 149 16.22 9.47 -8.02
CA ARG A 149 17.60 9.64 -7.53
C ARG A 149 17.68 9.76 -6.01
N ARG A 150 16.76 10.50 -5.40
CA ARG A 150 16.73 10.65 -3.93
C ARG A 150 16.38 9.35 -3.24
N LEU A 151 15.34 8.65 -3.72
CA LEU A 151 14.91 7.38 -3.17
C LEU A 151 16.02 6.33 -3.26
N PHE A 152 16.56 6.11 -4.46
CA PHE A 152 17.60 5.10 -4.66
C PHE A 152 18.91 5.43 -3.95
N ALA A 153 19.29 6.73 -3.86
CA ALA A 153 20.46 7.13 -3.07
C ALA A 153 20.27 6.84 -1.57
N MET A 154 19.09 7.08 -1.03
CA MET A 154 18.76 6.74 0.36
C MET A 154 18.82 5.22 0.59
N LEU A 155 18.21 4.42 -0.29
CA LEU A 155 18.22 2.96 -0.17
C LEU A 155 19.65 2.40 -0.30
N ALA A 156 20.43 2.90 -1.26
CA ALA A 156 21.84 2.48 -1.42
C ALA A 156 22.67 2.86 -0.18
N GLY A 157 22.48 4.06 0.37
CA GLY A 157 23.13 4.49 1.61
C GLY A 157 22.76 3.64 2.82
N ALA A 158 21.58 3.02 2.81
CA ALA A 158 21.09 2.08 3.82
C ALA A 158 21.47 0.62 3.51
N GLY A 159 22.24 0.36 2.45
CA GLY A 159 22.73 -0.97 2.10
C GLY A 159 21.73 -1.85 1.33
N TYR A 160 20.74 -1.26 0.66
CA TYR A 160 19.78 -2.01 -0.14
C TYR A 160 20.28 -2.33 -1.54
N ALA A 161 20.07 -3.58 -1.98
CA ALA A 161 20.11 -3.95 -3.38
C ALA A 161 18.74 -3.71 -4.02
N CYS A 162 18.68 -2.81 -5.00
CA CYS A 162 17.45 -2.47 -5.70
C CYS A 162 17.33 -3.25 -7.01
N HIS A 163 16.20 -3.93 -7.23
CA HIS A 163 15.93 -4.76 -8.39
C HIS A 163 14.77 -4.19 -9.20
N GLY A 164 14.96 -3.98 -10.51
CA GLY A 164 13.90 -3.54 -11.41
C GLY A 164 13.10 -4.73 -11.96
N ALA A 165 11.81 -4.84 -11.65
CA ALA A 165 10.95 -5.88 -12.19
C ALA A 165 10.51 -5.53 -13.61
N VAL A 166 10.84 -6.40 -14.57
CA VAL A 166 10.52 -6.20 -16.00
C VAL A 166 9.96 -7.49 -16.62
N PRO A 167 9.06 -7.39 -17.61
CA PRO A 167 8.53 -8.56 -18.33
C PRO A 167 9.48 -9.04 -19.44
N ASP A 168 10.79 -9.02 -19.17
CA ASP A 168 11.82 -9.39 -20.12
C ASP A 168 12.31 -10.82 -19.82
N ARG A 169 12.27 -11.70 -20.83
CA ARG A 169 12.67 -13.11 -20.69
C ARG A 169 14.19 -13.28 -20.47
N GLU A 170 14.99 -12.31 -20.89
CA GLU A 170 16.44 -12.30 -20.70
C GLU A 170 16.84 -11.76 -19.32
N ALA A 171 15.90 -11.13 -18.58
CA ALA A 171 16.16 -10.68 -17.23
C ALA A 171 16.28 -11.87 -16.26
N ARG A 172 16.98 -11.64 -15.14
CA ARG A 172 17.21 -12.65 -14.11
C ARG A 172 15.90 -13.15 -13.51
N PRO A 173 15.61 -14.47 -13.50
CA PRO A 173 14.39 -14.98 -12.85
C PRO A 173 14.37 -14.62 -11.36
N VAL A 174 13.24 -14.10 -10.86
CA VAL A 174 13.09 -13.72 -9.45
C VAL A 174 13.38 -14.88 -8.49
N ALA A 175 13.07 -16.10 -8.89
CA ALA A 175 13.36 -17.31 -8.11
C ALA A 175 14.86 -17.53 -7.86
N SER A 176 15.75 -16.96 -8.68
CA SER A 176 17.22 -17.07 -8.53
C SER A 176 17.84 -15.95 -7.70
N VAL A 177 17.06 -14.93 -7.31
CA VAL A 177 17.54 -13.85 -6.43
C VAL A 177 17.66 -14.38 -5.01
N ASP A 178 18.79 -14.12 -4.37
CA ASP A 178 18.94 -14.38 -2.93
C ASP A 178 18.39 -13.21 -2.12
N PHE A 179 17.18 -13.37 -1.60
CA PHE A 179 16.56 -12.39 -0.69
C PHE A 179 16.86 -12.67 0.80
N CYS A 180 17.64 -13.70 1.11
CA CYS A 180 17.99 -14.04 2.49
C CYS A 180 19.12 -13.18 3.04
N THR A 181 19.99 -12.69 2.17
CA THR A 181 21.23 -12.01 2.56
C THR A 181 21.14 -10.52 2.25
N GLY A 182 21.17 -9.68 3.30
CA GLY A 182 21.11 -8.22 3.15
C GLY A 182 19.69 -7.66 3.00
N TRP A 183 19.63 -6.40 2.62
CA TRP A 183 18.36 -5.69 2.40
C TRP A 183 18.05 -5.56 0.91
N HIS A 184 16.82 -5.80 0.55
CA HIS A 184 16.39 -5.79 -0.85
C HIS A 184 15.18 -4.87 -1.05
N ALA A 185 15.20 -4.15 -2.17
CA ALA A 185 14.06 -3.38 -2.67
C ALA A 185 13.71 -3.86 -4.09
N VAL A 186 12.44 -4.08 -4.37
CA VAL A 186 11.96 -4.41 -5.72
C VAL A 186 11.14 -3.24 -6.25
N CYS A 187 11.49 -2.78 -7.46
CA CYS A 187 10.82 -1.69 -8.14
C CYS A 187 9.88 -2.22 -9.23
N ILE A 188 8.62 -1.80 -9.21
CA ILE A 188 7.57 -2.16 -10.17
C ILE A 188 7.07 -0.88 -10.79
N GLY A 189 7.00 -0.85 -12.12
CA GLY A 189 6.59 0.32 -12.88
C GLY A 189 5.11 0.37 -13.20
N ASN A 190 4.76 1.42 -13.93
CA ASN A 190 3.43 1.70 -14.45
C ASN A 190 2.85 0.52 -15.25
N GLU A 191 1.53 0.37 -15.18
CA GLU A 191 0.81 -0.74 -15.80
C GLU A 191 0.97 -0.82 -17.33
N GLY A 192 1.15 0.31 -17.99
CA GLY A 192 1.26 0.40 -19.46
C GLY A 192 2.70 0.58 -19.95
N SER A 193 3.45 1.49 -19.31
CA SER A 193 4.81 1.88 -19.75
C SER A 193 5.95 1.16 -19.01
N GLY A 194 5.65 0.44 -17.93
CA GLY A 194 6.65 -0.21 -17.10
C GLY A 194 7.49 0.79 -16.29
N LEU A 195 8.71 0.40 -15.98
CA LEU A 195 9.69 1.26 -15.29
C LEU A 195 10.31 2.30 -16.23
N THR A 196 10.55 3.49 -15.70
CA THR A 196 11.31 4.51 -16.45
C THR A 196 12.77 4.07 -16.64
N GLN A 197 13.41 4.62 -17.69
CA GLN A 197 14.83 4.38 -17.92
C GLN A 197 15.70 4.92 -16.77
N GLU A 198 15.26 6.00 -16.11
CA GLU A 198 15.95 6.54 -14.93
C GLU A 198 15.91 5.54 -13.77
N ALA A 199 14.75 4.99 -13.42
CA ALA A 199 14.62 3.99 -12.36
C ALA A 199 15.41 2.71 -12.68
N LEU A 200 15.33 2.23 -13.94
CA LEU A 200 16.08 1.05 -14.39
C LEU A 200 17.58 1.23 -14.31
N ALA A 201 18.10 2.42 -14.60
CA ALA A 201 19.52 2.73 -14.53
C ALA A 201 20.04 2.82 -13.07
N LEU A 202 19.14 3.04 -12.11
CA LEU A 202 19.46 3.08 -10.68
C LEU A 202 19.33 1.72 -9.99
N CYS A 203 18.73 0.73 -10.65
CA CYS A 203 18.65 -0.64 -10.15
C CYS A 203 19.99 -1.38 -10.34
N ALA A 204 20.31 -2.27 -9.39
CA ALA A 204 21.49 -3.12 -9.47
C ALA A 204 21.38 -4.18 -10.58
N ASP A 205 20.18 -4.71 -10.80
CA ASP A 205 19.86 -5.65 -11.86
C ASP A 205 18.39 -5.56 -12.28
N ARG A 206 18.05 -6.33 -13.33
CA ARG A 206 16.66 -6.52 -13.78
C ARG A 206 16.23 -7.93 -13.44
N ILE A 207 15.04 -8.04 -12.85
CA ILE A 207 14.44 -9.33 -12.49
C ILE A 207 13.13 -9.55 -13.21
N THR A 208 12.77 -10.80 -13.45
CA THR A 208 11.55 -11.17 -14.13
C THR A 208 10.81 -12.30 -13.43
N ILE A 209 9.48 -12.30 -13.56
CA ILE A 209 8.65 -13.46 -13.24
C ILE A 209 8.55 -14.29 -14.53
N PRO A 210 9.12 -15.52 -14.56
CA PRO A 210 9.07 -16.34 -15.74
C PRO A 210 7.62 -16.67 -16.16
N MET A 211 7.27 -16.38 -17.41
CA MET A 211 5.94 -16.63 -17.96
C MET A 211 6.03 -17.66 -19.08
N GLY A 212 5.34 -18.80 -18.93
CA GLY A 212 5.29 -19.87 -19.96
C GLY A 212 4.19 -19.68 -21.01
N GLY A 213 3.33 -18.68 -20.85
CA GLY A 213 2.19 -18.42 -21.72
C GLY A 213 2.46 -17.40 -22.83
N ARG A 214 1.37 -16.92 -23.47
CA ARG A 214 1.40 -15.91 -24.54
C ARG A 214 1.19 -14.47 -24.01
N ALA A 215 0.90 -14.30 -22.72
CA ALA A 215 0.76 -12.98 -22.13
C ALA A 215 2.12 -12.25 -22.14
N GLU A 216 2.09 -10.97 -22.50
CA GLU A 216 3.30 -10.13 -22.54
C GLU A 216 3.70 -9.64 -21.16
N SER A 217 2.74 -9.45 -20.26
CA SER A 217 2.96 -9.00 -18.89
C SER A 217 1.84 -9.48 -17.95
N LEU A 218 2.08 -9.37 -16.66
CA LEU A 218 1.07 -9.53 -15.60
C LEU A 218 0.52 -8.16 -15.19
N ASN A 219 -0.71 -8.16 -14.68
CA ASN A 219 -1.24 -7.00 -13.96
C ASN A 219 -0.27 -6.60 -12.83
N ALA A 220 -0.09 -5.30 -12.59
CA ALA A 220 0.88 -4.78 -11.63
C ALA A 220 0.65 -5.32 -10.20
N ALA A 221 -0.60 -5.47 -9.75
CA ALA A 221 -0.90 -6.03 -8.44
C ALA A 221 -0.60 -7.53 -8.37
N ALA A 222 -0.84 -8.28 -9.45
CA ALA A 222 -0.50 -9.70 -9.54
C ALA A 222 1.02 -9.90 -9.51
N ALA A 223 1.76 -9.13 -10.31
CA ALA A 223 3.22 -9.15 -10.30
C ALA A 223 3.78 -8.80 -8.91
N SER A 224 3.26 -7.72 -8.31
CA SER A 224 3.65 -7.31 -6.95
C SER A 224 3.42 -8.43 -5.93
N THR A 225 2.29 -9.13 -6.00
CA THR A 225 1.98 -10.24 -5.09
C THR A 225 3.00 -11.36 -5.18
N ILE A 226 3.39 -11.76 -6.39
CA ILE A 226 4.39 -12.80 -6.61
C ILE A 226 5.76 -12.36 -6.09
N LEU A 227 6.17 -11.12 -6.38
CA LEU A 227 7.45 -10.58 -5.95
C LEU A 227 7.52 -10.43 -4.42
N LEU A 228 6.48 -9.89 -3.80
CA LEU A 228 6.38 -9.80 -2.34
C LEU A 228 6.43 -11.18 -1.67
N TRP A 229 5.74 -12.17 -2.25
CA TRP A 229 5.80 -13.55 -1.76
C TRP A 229 7.20 -14.15 -1.85
N GLU A 230 7.91 -13.98 -2.98
CA GLU A 230 9.28 -14.45 -3.14
C GLU A 230 10.23 -13.80 -2.13
N MET A 231 10.08 -12.49 -1.90
CA MET A 231 10.87 -11.77 -0.89
C MET A 231 10.56 -12.27 0.53
N ALA A 232 9.27 -12.44 0.88
CA ALA A 232 8.84 -12.87 2.21
C ALA A 232 9.31 -14.30 2.53
N ARG A 233 9.08 -15.26 1.61
CA ARG A 233 9.42 -16.68 1.84
C ARG A 233 10.92 -16.96 1.90
N LYS A 234 11.73 -16.13 1.24
CA LYS A 234 13.21 -16.26 1.26
C LYS A 234 13.85 -15.41 2.35
N GLY A 235 13.23 -14.27 2.71
CA GLY A 235 13.78 -13.35 3.70
C GLY A 235 13.78 -13.87 5.15
N GLY A 236 13.46 -15.13 5.40
CA GLY A 236 13.74 -15.86 6.64
C GLY A 236 13.17 -15.24 7.92
N ARG A 237 12.11 -14.45 7.88
CA ARG A 237 11.36 -14.09 9.09
C ARG A 237 10.38 -15.21 9.39
N GLY A 238 10.85 -16.18 10.19
CA GLY A 238 10.02 -17.21 10.76
C GLY A 238 8.81 -16.56 11.43
N HIS A 239 7.65 -17.08 11.11
CA HIS A 239 6.49 -16.96 11.95
C HIS A 239 6.77 -17.85 13.17
N ASP A 240 7.34 -17.29 14.23
CA ASP A 240 7.26 -17.81 15.59
C ASP A 240 6.04 -17.21 16.26
#